data_fe8868e9b5627966874d14d896a49130
#
_entry.id   fe8868e9b5627966874d14d896a49130
#
_cell.length_a   1.000
_cell.length_b   1.000
_cell.length_c   1.000
_cell.angle_alpha   90.00
_cell.angle_beta   90.00
_cell.angle_gamma   90.00
#
_symmetry.space_group_name_H-M   'P 1'
#
loop_
_entity.id
_entity.type
_entity.pdbx_description
1 polymer ?
#
loop_
_entity_poly.entity_id
_entity_poly.type
_entity_poly.pdbx_seq_one_letter_code
_entity_poly.pdbx_strand_id
1 'polypeptide(L)'
;IHERLVGSEMCIRDRYNMFRKFGYKVGLISTVCNYIDDEAVPTDHTTPDPITLNQLLGRMADEGCKYVFMEVSSHSVAQKRIGGLKFAGGIFTNLTRDHLDYHKTVENYLKAKKAFFDGLSKSAFALTNLDDRNGLVMTQNTKAKVSTYSLRSLSDFKGKVLEDGFEGMLLDINNVEVNVQFIGRFNASNLLAVYGAGCLLAKKPEDVLLALSTLRPVAGRFDSLRSPKGYTAIVDYAHTPDALENVLNAIHEVLNGKGKVITVVGAGGNRDKGKRPLMAQEAAKQSDKVIITSDNPRFEEPQDIINDMLAGLNKENMRKVISIADRKEAIRTACMLAQAKDVVLVAGKGHENYQEIKGVKHHFDDKEVLRDIFANE
;
A
#
# COMPACT_ATOMS: atom_id res chain seq x y z
N ILE A 1 20.85 17.70 0.60
CA ILE A 1 20.09 16.44 0.72
C ILE A 1 20.91 15.36 0.06
N HIS A 2 21.54 14.50 0.86
CA HIS A 2 22.51 13.56 0.33
C HIS A 2 21.91 12.27 -0.22
N GLU A 3 20.67 11.91 0.16
CA GLU A 3 20.17 10.57 -0.16
C GLU A 3 18.67 10.55 -0.51
N ARG A 4 18.34 10.27 -1.76
CA ARG A 4 16.98 10.14 -2.29
C ARG A 4 16.74 8.71 -2.76
N LEU A 5 15.64 8.10 -2.31
CA LEU A 5 15.30 6.70 -2.60
C LEU A 5 13.90 6.56 -3.17
N VAL A 6 13.71 5.58 -4.03
CA VAL A 6 12.47 5.29 -4.75
C VAL A 6 11.97 3.91 -4.40
N GLY A 7 10.66 3.74 -4.24
CA GLY A 7 10.02 2.46 -3.95
C GLY A 7 8.50 2.56 -4.05
N SER A 8 7.76 1.46 -3.79
CA SER A 8 6.30 1.48 -3.71
C SER A 8 5.80 2.26 -2.49
N GLU A 9 4.56 2.76 -2.57
CA GLU A 9 3.94 3.63 -1.56
C GLU A 9 4.05 3.10 -0.11
N MET A 10 3.77 1.83 0.12
CA MET A 10 3.86 1.23 1.46
C MET A 10 5.29 1.22 1.99
N CYS A 11 6.23 0.71 1.20
CA CYS A 11 7.64 0.63 1.59
C CYS A 11 8.30 1.98 1.80
N ILE A 12 7.81 3.04 1.16
CA ILE A 12 8.44 4.35 1.24
C ILE A 12 8.16 5.02 2.59
N ARG A 13 6.93 4.89 3.09
CA ARG A 13 6.55 5.43 4.40
C ARG A 13 7.21 4.66 5.54
N ASP A 14 7.43 3.35 5.37
CA ASP A 14 8.16 2.54 6.35
C ASP A 14 9.61 2.97 6.45
N ARG A 15 10.29 3.30 5.33
CA ARG A 15 11.64 3.87 5.33
C ARG A 15 11.68 5.24 6.00
N TYR A 16 10.74 6.12 5.66
CA TYR A 16 10.61 7.42 6.32
C TYR A 16 10.45 7.25 7.84
N ASN A 17 9.55 6.39 8.30
CA ASN A 17 9.32 6.12 9.71
C ASN A 17 10.57 5.51 10.38
N MET A 18 11.24 4.57 9.71
CA MET A 18 12.46 3.94 10.23
C MET A 18 13.58 4.96 10.43
N PHE A 19 13.84 5.83 9.45
CA PHE A 19 14.91 6.81 9.55
C PHE A 19 14.60 7.92 10.58
N ARG A 20 13.32 8.25 10.78
CA ARG A 20 12.90 9.11 11.89
C ARG A 20 13.17 8.47 13.25
N LYS A 21 12.95 7.16 13.39
CA LYS A 21 13.33 6.42 14.62
C LYS A 21 14.84 6.43 14.87
N PHE A 22 15.67 6.54 13.85
CA PHE A 22 17.10 6.77 14.00
C PHE A 22 17.46 8.21 14.40
N GLY A 23 16.48 9.08 14.63
CA GLY A 23 16.68 10.46 15.05
C GLY A 23 17.02 11.44 13.93
N TYR A 24 16.79 11.07 12.66
CA TYR A 24 17.01 11.99 11.55
C TYR A 24 15.73 12.77 11.22
N LYS A 25 15.89 14.02 10.81
CA LYS A 25 14.88 14.74 10.05
C LYS A 25 14.80 14.14 8.65
N VAL A 26 13.60 13.81 8.19
CA VAL A 26 13.37 13.05 6.97
C VAL A 26 12.28 13.69 6.13
N GLY A 27 12.51 13.82 4.83
CA GLY A 27 11.47 14.19 3.87
C GLY A 27 10.80 12.96 3.26
N LEU A 28 9.51 13.09 2.96
CA LEU A 28 8.73 12.10 2.23
C LEU A 28 7.98 12.77 1.08
N ILE A 29 8.05 12.18 -0.11
CA ILE A 29 7.27 12.58 -1.29
C ILE A 29 6.51 11.35 -1.77
N SER A 30 5.17 11.36 -1.63
CA SER A 30 4.33 10.21 -1.88
C SER A 30 2.95 10.58 -2.43
N THR A 31 2.19 9.58 -2.86
CA THR A 31 0.86 9.76 -3.46
C THR A 31 -0.15 10.39 -2.50
N VAL A 32 -0.08 10.06 -1.21
CA VAL A 32 -1.09 10.46 -0.22
C VAL A 32 -0.81 11.85 0.35
N CYS A 33 0.41 12.07 0.78
CA CYS A 33 0.85 13.32 1.41
C CYS A 33 2.37 13.41 1.39
N ASN A 34 2.90 14.59 1.18
CA ASN A 34 4.32 14.86 1.39
C ASN A 34 4.56 15.23 2.85
N TYR A 35 5.76 14.96 3.35
CA TYR A 35 6.17 15.38 4.70
C TYR A 35 7.54 16.04 4.68
N ILE A 36 7.64 17.15 5.38
CA ILE A 36 8.91 17.78 5.74
C ILE A 36 9.08 17.54 7.23
N ASP A 37 9.83 16.50 7.59
CA ASP A 37 9.83 15.94 8.93
C ASP A 37 8.39 15.67 9.45
N ASP A 38 7.89 16.38 10.46
CA ASP A 38 6.52 16.22 10.98
C ASP A 38 5.47 17.06 10.24
N GLU A 39 5.89 18.03 9.42
CA GLU A 39 4.97 18.91 8.68
C GLU A 39 4.35 18.16 7.49
N ALA A 40 3.02 18.00 7.51
CA ALA A 40 2.28 17.44 6.40
C ALA A 40 2.05 18.50 5.31
N VAL A 41 2.47 18.23 4.09
CA VAL A 41 2.30 19.09 2.92
C VAL A 41 1.38 18.40 1.92
N PRO A 42 0.16 18.89 1.67
CA PRO A 42 -0.77 18.30 0.71
C PRO A 42 -0.15 18.17 -0.68
N THR A 43 -0.58 17.17 -1.44
CA THR A 43 -0.12 16.90 -2.80
C THR A 43 -1.27 16.46 -3.69
N ASP A 44 -1.23 16.89 -4.95
CA ASP A 44 -2.19 16.44 -5.99
C ASP A 44 -1.58 15.35 -6.89
N HIS A 45 -0.29 15.08 -6.75
CA HIS A 45 0.44 14.13 -7.59
C HIS A 45 1.46 13.32 -6.78
N THR A 46 1.56 12.04 -7.08
CA THR A 46 2.61 11.14 -6.52
C THR A 46 4.02 11.73 -6.63
N THR A 47 4.35 12.28 -7.79
CA THR A 47 5.59 13.02 -8.04
C THR A 47 5.19 14.37 -8.63
N PRO A 48 5.42 15.49 -7.94
CA PRO A 48 5.10 16.82 -8.43
C PRO A 48 5.80 17.18 -9.75
N ASP A 49 5.38 18.28 -10.38
CA ASP A 49 6.10 18.85 -11.50
C ASP A 49 7.53 19.27 -11.10
N PRO A 50 8.46 19.49 -12.07
CA PRO A 50 9.87 19.73 -11.75
C PRO A 50 10.12 20.96 -10.88
N ILE A 51 9.32 22.03 -11.02
CA ILE A 51 9.50 23.27 -10.25
C ILE A 51 9.06 23.04 -8.82
N THR A 52 7.84 22.56 -8.62
CA THR A 52 7.28 22.24 -7.30
C THR A 52 8.13 21.21 -6.57
N LEU A 53 8.62 20.16 -7.29
CA LEU A 53 9.49 19.15 -6.72
C LEU A 53 10.80 19.73 -6.20
N ASN A 54 11.47 20.60 -6.97
CA ASN A 54 12.72 21.22 -6.53
C ASN A 54 12.50 22.23 -5.40
N GLN A 55 11.42 22.99 -5.40
CA GLN A 55 11.05 23.87 -4.29
C GLN A 55 10.82 23.08 -3.00
N LEU A 56 10.08 21.97 -3.08
CA LEU A 56 9.82 21.09 -1.93
C LEU A 56 11.12 20.48 -1.39
N LEU A 57 12.00 20.01 -2.28
CA LEU A 57 13.31 19.51 -1.89
C LEU A 57 14.21 20.59 -1.29
N GLY A 58 14.14 21.82 -1.77
CA GLY A 58 14.80 22.98 -1.19
C GLY A 58 14.33 23.25 0.24
N ARG A 59 13.00 23.30 0.46
CA ARG A 59 12.43 23.44 1.81
C ARG A 59 12.87 22.30 2.75
N MET A 60 12.87 21.06 2.27
CA MET A 60 13.35 19.91 3.06
C MET A 60 14.83 20.08 3.46
N ALA A 61 15.67 20.63 2.57
CA ALA A 61 17.07 20.91 2.86
C ALA A 61 17.22 22.01 3.91
N ASP A 62 16.49 23.12 3.77
CA ASP A 62 16.51 24.26 4.67
C ASP A 62 16.06 23.85 6.09
N GLU A 63 15.07 22.97 6.19
CA GLU A 63 14.59 22.40 7.45
C GLU A 63 15.53 21.32 8.03
N GLY A 64 16.62 21.00 7.32
CA GLY A 64 17.66 20.07 7.79
C GLY A 64 17.32 18.59 7.60
N CYS A 65 16.41 18.24 6.68
CA CYS A 65 16.17 16.84 6.31
C CYS A 65 17.43 16.21 5.73
N LYS A 66 17.93 15.15 6.38
CA LYS A 66 19.15 14.46 5.97
C LYS A 66 18.87 13.42 4.88
N TYR A 67 17.69 12.83 4.90
CA TYR A 67 17.21 11.83 3.94
C TYR A 67 15.89 12.29 3.34
N VAL A 68 15.66 11.99 2.06
CA VAL A 68 14.38 12.15 1.41
C VAL A 68 14.03 10.85 0.71
N PHE A 69 12.90 10.28 1.07
CA PHE A 69 12.30 9.15 0.38
C PHE A 69 11.22 9.65 -0.54
N MET A 70 11.25 9.22 -1.81
CA MET A 70 10.25 9.65 -2.77
C MET A 70 9.74 8.49 -3.64
N GLU A 71 8.47 8.54 -3.95
CA GLU A 71 7.85 7.66 -4.92
C GLU A 71 8.04 8.26 -6.32
N VAL A 72 8.66 7.49 -7.22
CA VAL A 72 8.84 7.88 -8.62
C VAL A 72 7.86 7.11 -9.48
N SER A 73 6.80 7.80 -9.91
CA SER A 73 5.81 7.24 -10.82
C SER A 73 6.40 7.04 -12.22
N SER A 74 5.88 6.07 -12.97
CA SER A 74 6.28 5.88 -14.38
C SER A 74 5.99 7.11 -15.24
N HIS A 75 4.92 7.85 -14.92
CA HIS A 75 4.60 9.13 -15.54
C HIS A 75 5.69 10.17 -15.31
N SER A 76 6.20 10.28 -14.08
CA SER A 76 7.23 11.25 -13.73
C SER A 76 8.55 10.99 -14.47
N VAL A 77 8.88 9.73 -14.71
CA VAL A 77 10.04 9.36 -15.55
C VAL A 77 9.80 9.72 -17.01
N ALA A 78 8.67 9.29 -17.57
CA ALA A 78 8.31 9.56 -18.97
C ALA A 78 8.21 11.08 -19.26
N GLN A 79 7.69 11.85 -18.31
CA GLN A 79 7.54 13.31 -18.41
C GLN A 79 8.77 14.07 -17.91
N LYS A 80 9.85 13.39 -17.56
CA LYS A 80 11.12 13.98 -17.09
C LYS A 80 10.97 14.89 -15.84
N ARG A 81 9.95 14.65 -14.99
CA ARG A 81 9.72 15.46 -13.79
C ARG A 81 10.87 15.37 -12.78
N ILE A 82 11.63 14.28 -12.81
CA ILE A 82 12.80 14.04 -11.96
C ILE A 82 14.14 14.41 -12.65
N GLY A 83 14.07 15.09 -13.81
CA GLY A 83 15.25 15.49 -14.56
C GLY A 83 16.19 16.36 -13.71
N GLY A 84 17.50 16.08 -13.79
CA GLY A 84 18.52 16.81 -13.03
C GLY A 84 18.70 16.39 -11.57
N LEU A 85 17.81 15.57 -11.01
CA LEU A 85 17.96 15.05 -9.65
C LEU A 85 19.02 13.94 -9.60
N LYS A 86 19.81 13.93 -8.53
CA LYS A 86 20.72 12.84 -8.22
C LYS A 86 20.12 11.99 -7.10
N PHE A 87 20.12 10.67 -7.28
CA PHE A 87 19.59 9.71 -6.32
C PHE A 87 20.74 8.92 -5.68
N ALA A 88 20.68 8.72 -4.38
CA ALA A 88 21.59 7.83 -3.66
C ALA A 88 21.31 6.35 -3.98
N GLY A 89 20.06 6.04 -4.31
CA GLY A 89 19.67 4.69 -4.74
C GLY A 89 18.28 4.62 -5.30
N GLY A 90 17.97 3.48 -5.92
CA GLY A 90 16.65 3.11 -6.41
C GLY A 90 16.27 1.73 -5.91
N ILE A 91 14.97 1.54 -5.62
CA ILE A 91 14.45 0.26 -5.16
C ILE A 91 13.31 -0.17 -6.08
N PHE A 92 13.44 -1.35 -6.65
CA PHE A 92 12.39 -2.01 -7.41
C PHE A 92 11.69 -3.06 -6.54
N THR A 93 10.40 -2.91 -6.34
CA THR A 93 9.59 -3.84 -5.55
C THR A 93 8.83 -4.82 -6.42
N ASN A 94 8.02 -4.34 -7.35
CA ASN A 94 7.25 -5.15 -8.28
C ASN A 94 6.78 -4.34 -9.49
N LEU A 95 6.29 -5.06 -10.51
CA LEU A 95 5.61 -4.49 -11.67
C LEU A 95 4.29 -5.24 -11.90
N THR A 96 3.18 -4.64 -11.50
CA THR A 96 1.83 -5.11 -11.80
C THR A 96 1.27 -4.41 -13.05
N ARG A 97 0.19 -4.94 -13.62
CA ARG A 97 -0.48 -4.33 -14.78
C ARG A 97 -1.24 -3.08 -14.34
N ASP A 98 -0.69 -1.91 -14.67
CA ASP A 98 -1.28 -0.61 -14.33
C ASP A 98 -0.90 0.46 -15.37
N HIS A 99 -1.58 1.61 -15.33
CA HIS A 99 -1.28 2.79 -16.17
C HIS A 99 -1.23 2.52 -17.69
N LEU A 100 -2.00 1.53 -18.20
CA LEU A 100 -2.06 1.22 -19.62
C LEU A 100 -2.87 2.25 -20.43
N ASP A 101 -3.69 3.04 -19.77
CA ASP A 101 -4.34 4.23 -20.33
C ASP A 101 -3.29 5.21 -20.87
N TYR A 102 -2.19 5.42 -20.14
CA TYR A 102 -1.09 6.30 -20.51
C TYR A 102 -0.03 5.59 -21.36
N HIS A 103 0.53 4.48 -20.87
CA HIS A 103 1.66 3.79 -21.52
C HIS A 103 1.27 2.91 -22.70
N LYS A 104 -0.03 2.63 -22.91
CA LYS A 104 -0.63 1.79 -23.95
C LYS A 104 -0.27 0.30 -23.87
N THR A 105 0.96 -0.05 -23.49
CA THR A 105 1.43 -1.44 -23.38
C THR A 105 2.22 -1.66 -22.10
N VAL A 106 2.24 -2.91 -21.62
CA VAL A 106 3.05 -3.32 -20.45
C VAL A 106 4.55 -3.11 -20.73
N GLU A 107 4.97 -3.32 -21.98
CA GLU A 107 6.36 -3.10 -22.38
C GLU A 107 6.79 -1.63 -22.24
N ASN A 108 5.95 -0.69 -22.70
CA ASN A 108 6.23 0.75 -22.53
C ASN A 108 6.24 1.16 -21.07
N TYR A 109 5.33 0.61 -20.26
CA TYR A 109 5.30 0.83 -18.83
C TYR A 109 6.58 0.33 -18.15
N LEU A 110 7.04 -0.88 -18.49
CA LEU A 110 8.32 -1.44 -18.03
C LEU A 110 9.50 -0.57 -18.45
N LYS A 111 9.56 -0.15 -19.74
CA LYS A 111 10.62 0.75 -20.25
C LYS A 111 10.66 2.07 -19.50
N ALA A 112 9.51 2.66 -19.20
CA ALA A 112 9.44 3.91 -18.44
C ALA A 112 10.01 3.75 -17.02
N LYS A 113 9.63 2.69 -16.29
CA LYS A 113 10.20 2.42 -14.96
C LYS A 113 11.70 2.08 -15.03
N LYS A 114 12.11 1.28 -16.02
CA LYS A 114 13.52 0.90 -16.22
C LYS A 114 14.42 2.10 -16.48
N ALA A 115 13.95 3.11 -17.21
CA ALA A 115 14.71 4.31 -17.51
C ALA A 115 15.19 5.06 -16.25
N PHE A 116 14.45 4.95 -15.14
CA PHE A 116 14.91 5.47 -13.85
C PHE A 116 16.20 4.75 -13.37
N PHE A 117 16.20 3.42 -13.39
CA PHE A 117 17.37 2.62 -12.98
C PHE A 117 18.56 2.80 -13.91
N ASP A 118 18.32 2.89 -15.22
CA ASP A 118 19.35 3.15 -16.22
C ASP A 118 20.01 4.53 -16.03
N GLY A 119 19.27 5.49 -15.49
CA GLY A 119 19.73 6.85 -15.17
C GLY A 119 20.50 6.99 -13.86
N LEU A 120 20.57 5.96 -13.02
CA LEU A 120 21.29 6.02 -11.75
C LEU A 120 22.80 6.16 -11.96
N SER A 121 23.45 6.95 -11.09
CA SER A 121 24.90 7.16 -11.13
C SER A 121 25.67 5.94 -10.62
N LYS A 122 26.97 5.87 -10.92
CA LYS A 122 27.86 4.82 -10.40
C LYS A 122 28.01 4.84 -8.87
N SER A 123 27.76 5.99 -8.24
CA SER A 123 27.81 6.13 -6.78
C SER A 123 26.50 5.73 -6.10
N ALA A 124 25.43 5.52 -6.85
CA ALA A 124 24.16 5.07 -6.35
C ALA A 124 24.10 3.54 -6.19
N PHE A 125 23.10 3.05 -5.48
CA PHE A 125 22.76 1.63 -5.50
C PHE A 125 21.43 1.39 -6.22
N ALA A 126 21.24 0.16 -6.70
CA ALA A 126 19.97 -0.32 -7.25
C ALA A 126 19.61 -1.61 -6.51
N LEU A 127 18.58 -1.55 -5.66
CA LEU A 127 18.07 -2.70 -4.93
C LEU A 127 16.88 -3.28 -5.69
N THR A 128 16.94 -4.56 -6.06
CA THR A 128 15.91 -5.19 -6.89
C THR A 128 15.35 -6.46 -6.28
N ASN A 129 14.03 -6.67 -6.47
CA ASN A 129 13.30 -7.85 -6.05
C ASN A 129 13.49 -8.99 -7.06
N LEU A 130 14.13 -10.10 -6.65
CA LEU A 130 14.28 -11.29 -7.49
C LEU A 130 13.00 -12.13 -7.57
N ASP A 131 12.04 -11.93 -6.67
CA ASP A 131 10.76 -12.64 -6.70
C ASP A 131 9.82 -12.08 -7.78
N ASP A 132 10.08 -10.85 -8.28
CA ASP A 132 9.40 -10.31 -9.46
C ASP A 132 10.17 -10.68 -10.74
N ARG A 133 9.45 -11.20 -11.73
CA ARG A 133 10.03 -11.62 -13.02
C ARG A 133 10.79 -10.52 -13.76
N ASN A 134 10.48 -9.25 -13.49
CA ASN A 134 11.13 -8.10 -14.11
C ASN A 134 12.29 -7.56 -13.27
N GLY A 135 12.57 -8.13 -12.10
CA GLY A 135 13.59 -7.63 -11.17
C GLY A 135 14.96 -7.45 -11.81
N LEU A 136 15.48 -8.50 -12.46
CA LEU A 136 16.77 -8.43 -13.15
C LEU A 136 16.73 -7.53 -14.39
N VAL A 137 15.60 -7.49 -15.09
CA VAL A 137 15.42 -6.63 -16.28
C VAL A 137 15.52 -5.15 -15.89
N MET A 138 14.97 -4.76 -14.75
CA MET A 138 15.00 -3.38 -14.26
C MET A 138 16.43 -2.86 -14.07
N THR A 139 17.34 -3.71 -13.63
CA THR A 139 18.72 -3.31 -13.30
C THR A 139 19.75 -3.69 -14.35
N GLN A 140 19.33 -4.27 -15.48
CA GLN A 140 20.22 -4.83 -16.51
C GLN A 140 21.24 -3.84 -17.08
N ASN A 141 20.85 -2.56 -17.26
CA ASN A 141 21.70 -1.54 -17.89
C ASN A 141 22.11 -0.42 -16.90
N THR A 142 21.80 -0.57 -15.62
CA THR A 142 22.18 0.45 -14.64
C THR A 142 23.68 0.53 -14.45
N LYS A 143 24.17 1.74 -14.17
CA LYS A 143 25.57 1.98 -13.76
C LYS A 143 25.74 1.89 -12.25
N ALA A 144 24.66 1.83 -11.51
CA ALA A 144 24.65 1.74 -10.05
C ALA A 144 25.11 0.36 -9.56
N LYS A 145 25.58 0.28 -8.31
CA LYS A 145 25.86 -1.00 -7.66
C LYS A 145 24.54 -1.74 -7.44
N VAL A 146 24.36 -2.88 -8.10
CA VAL A 146 23.15 -3.71 -7.95
C VAL A 146 23.26 -4.54 -6.67
N SER A 147 22.17 -4.55 -5.90
CA SER A 147 21.93 -5.48 -4.80
C SER A 147 20.55 -6.09 -4.96
N THR A 148 20.38 -7.29 -4.45
CA THR A 148 19.18 -8.11 -4.65
C THR A 148 18.51 -8.45 -3.32
N TYR A 149 17.18 -8.62 -3.34
CA TYR A 149 16.47 -9.19 -2.21
C TYR A 149 15.42 -10.21 -2.67
N SER A 150 15.12 -11.19 -1.82
CA SER A 150 14.16 -12.26 -2.14
C SER A 150 13.69 -12.99 -0.88
N LEU A 151 12.42 -13.42 -0.89
CA LEU A 151 11.86 -14.37 0.06
C LEU A 151 11.99 -15.83 -0.42
N ARG A 152 12.34 -16.06 -1.69
CA ARG A 152 12.34 -17.39 -2.34
C ARG A 152 13.71 -17.83 -2.80
N SER A 153 14.51 -16.91 -3.28
CA SER A 153 15.78 -17.20 -3.95
C SER A 153 16.98 -16.74 -3.12
N LEU A 154 18.17 -17.25 -3.46
CA LEU A 154 19.41 -16.74 -2.91
C LEU A 154 19.63 -15.29 -3.39
N SER A 155 19.91 -14.38 -2.47
CA SER A 155 20.04 -12.95 -2.70
C SER A 155 20.94 -12.30 -1.65
N ASP A 156 21.35 -11.04 -1.87
CA ASP A 156 22.17 -10.28 -0.90
C ASP A 156 21.40 -10.04 0.40
N PHE A 157 20.09 -9.76 0.29
CA PHE A 157 19.17 -9.64 1.41
C PHE A 157 18.12 -10.75 1.29
N LYS A 158 18.28 -11.79 2.09
CA LYS A 158 17.39 -12.95 2.09
C LYS A 158 16.42 -12.87 3.25
N GLY A 159 15.14 -13.12 2.97
CA GLY A 159 14.11 -13.25 4.00
C GLY A 159 13.38 -14.58 3.89
N LYS A 160 12.78 -15.00 4.99
CA LYS A 160 11.84 -16.13 5.04
C LYS A 160 10.75 -15.80 6.05
N VAL A 161 9.50 -16.07 5.70
CA VAL A 161 8.38 -16.01 6.65
C VAL A 161 8.37 -17.34 7.41
N LEU A 162 8.59 -17.28 8.71
CA LEU A 162 8.55 -18.43 9.61
C LEU A 162 7.13 -18.63 10.15
N GLU A 163 6.49 -17.52 10.59
CA GLU A 163 5.11 -17.51 11.07
C GLU A 163 4.39 -16.28 10.47
N ASP A 164 3.11 -16.45 10.10
CA ASP A 164 2.25 -15.40 9.59
C ASP A 164 0.88 -15.48 10.28
N GLY A 165 0.45 -14.38 10.85
CA GLY A 165 -0.80 -14.29 11.60
C GLY A 165 -1.37 -12.86 11.64
N PHE A 166 -2.60 -12.72 12.13
CA PHE A 166 -3.25 -11.40 12.23
C PHE A 166 -2.66 -10.49 13.32
N GLU A 167 -1.74 -10.97 14.13
CA GLU A 167 -1.01 -10.18 15.14
C GLU A 167 0.38 -9.76 14.65
N GLY A 168 0.80 -10.23 13.48
CA GLY A 168 2.09 -9.96 12.87
C GLY A 168 2.76 -11.21 12.32
N MET A 169 4.02 -11.07 11.93
CA MET A 169 4.83 -12.13 11.36
C MET A 169 6.12 -12.33 12.16
N LEU A 170 6.60 -13.57 12.21
CA LEU A 170 7.97 -13.91 12.53
C LEU A 170 8.74 -14.09 11.21
N LEU A 171 9.75 -13.28 11.00
CA LEU A 171 10.60 -13.31 9.81
C LEU A 171 12.01 -13.76 10.19
N ASP A 172 12.63 -14.58 9.37
CA ASP A 172 14.08 -14.73 9.33
C ASP A 172 14.62 -13.77 8.27
N ILE A 173 15.47 -12.82 8.65
CA ILE A 173 16.15 -11.89 7.75
C ILE A 173 17.65 -12.08 7.90
N ASN A 174 18.30 -12.62 6.87
CA ASN A 174 19.73 -12.90 6.86
C ASN A 174 20.18 -13.73 8.11
N ASN A 175 19.42 -14.77 8.46
CA ASN A 175 19.61 -15.69 9.60
C ASN A 175 19.41 -15.01 10.98
N VAL A 176 18.66 -13.93 11.05
CA VAL A 176 18.22 -13.31 12.30
C VAL A 176 16.71 -13.27 12.35
N GLU A 177 16.13 -13.84 13.39
CA GLU A 177 14.68 -13.81 13.61
C GLU A 177 14.23 -12.45 14.13
N VAL A 178 13.18 -11.93 13.54
CA VAL A 178 12.56 -10.66 13.92
C VAL A 178 11.04 -10.75 13.90
N ASN A 179 10.41 -10.37 15.00
CA ASN A 179 8.97 -10.19 15.07
C ASN A 179 8.58 -8.83 14.50
N VAL A 180 7.63 -8.81 13.59
CA VAL A 180 7.12 -7.59 12.97
C VAL A 180 5.60 -7.53 13.06
N GLN A 181 5.03 -6.32 13.16
CA GLN A 181 3.60 -6.12 13.34
C GLN A 181 2.85 -5.94 12.01
N PHE A 182 3.41 -6.45 10.95
CA PHE A 182 2.86 -6.44 9.61
C PHE A 182 2.29 -7.83 9.29
N ILE A 183 1.29 -7.88 8.42
CA ILE A 183 0.54 -9.07 8.06
C ILE A 183 0.70 -9.31 6.57
N GLY A 184 0.84 -10.58 6.18
CA GLY A 184 0.88 -11.03 4.80
C GLY A 184 2.26 -10.97 4.13
N ARG A 185 2.53 -11.99 3.33
CA ARG A 185 3.85 -12.20 2.66
C ARG A 185 4.31 -11.03 1.80
N PHE A 186 3.38 -10.26 1.19
CA PHE A 186 3.75 -9.07 0.43
C PHE A 186 4.40 -8.01 1.32
N ASN A 187 3.97 -7.88 2.58
CA ASN A 187 4.61 -7.00 3.56
C ASN A 187 5.97 -7.52 4.00
N ALA A 188 6.16 -8.84 4.10
CA ALA A 188 7.48 -9.41 4.36
C ALA A 188 8.48 -9.02 3.26
N SER A 189 8.08 -9.07 1.97
CA SER A 189 8.89 -8.61 0.85
C SER A 189 9.18 -7.10 0.94
N ASN A 190 8.17 -6.29 1.31
CA ASN A 190 8.33 -4.86 1.51
C ASN A 190 9.32 -4.53 2.65
N LEU A 191 9.20 -5.21 3.79
CA LEU A 191 10.10 -5.03 4.94
C LEU A 191 11.53 -5.46 4.61
N LEU A 192 11.70 -6.49 3.79
CA LEU A 192 13.01 -6.90 3.32
C LEU A 192 13.65 -5.85 2.41
N ALA A 193 12.86 -5.16 1.57
CA ALA A 193 13.33 -4.01 0.81
C ALA A 193 13.69 -2.81 1.70
N VAL A 194 12.96 -2.60 2.80
CA VAL A 194 13.26 -1.56 3.81
C VAL A 194 14.56 -1.90 4.53
N TYR A 195 14.75 -3.16 4.93
CA TYR A 195 15.98 -3.65 5.54
C TYR A 195 17.19 -3.44 4.63
N GLY A 196 17.11 -3.91 3.38
CA GLY A 196 18.17 -3.74 2.40
C GLY A 196 18.53 -2.28 2.15
N ALA A 197 17.51 -1.40 2.07
CA ALA A 197 17.74 0.03 1.93
C ALA A 197 18.48 0.63 3.14
N GLY A 198 18.10 0.25 4.36
CA GLY A 198 18.77 0.69 5.58
C GLY A 198 20.25 0.30 5.60
N CYS A 199 20.55 -0.96 5.28
CA CYS A 199 21.93 -1.46 5.19
C CYS A 199 22.74 -0.76 4.09
N LEU A 200 22.15 -0.56 2.91
CA LEU A 200 22.81 0.14 1.78
C LEU A 200 23.03 1.64 2.08
N LEU A 201 22.26 2.22 2.98
CA LEU A 201 22.46 3.55 3.54
C LEU A 201 23.39 3.56 4.77
N ALA A 202 24.22 2.55 4.89
CA ALA A 202 25.25 2.40 5.92
C ALA A 202 24.72 2.41 7.38
N LYS A 203 23.47 1.92 7.60
CA LYS A 203 22.96 1.60 8.95
C LYS A 203 23.42 0.21 9.34
N LYS A 204 23.66 0.00 10.64
CA LYS A 204 24.02 -1.32 11.15
C LYS A 204 22.83 -2.28 10.99
N PRO A 205 23.02 -3.51 10.50
CA PRO A 205 21.93 -4.47 10.33
C PRO A 205 21.07 -4.67 11.57
N GLU A 206 21.70 -4.72 12.75
CA GLU A 206 21.01 -4.92 14.02
C GLU A 206 20.08 -3.74 14.37
N ASP A 207 20.54 -2.51 14.12
CA ASP A 207 19.73 -1.31 14.35
C ASP A 207 18.54 -1.26 13.40
N VAL A 208 18.73 -1.71 12.13
CA VAL A 208 17.66 -1.80 11.15
C VAL A 208 16.62 -2.85 11.56
N LEU A 209 17.04 -4.04 11.99
CA LEU A 209 16.14 -5.10 12.48
C LEU A 209 15.35 -4.64 13.70
N LEU A 210 16.02 -3.99 14.66
CA LEU A 210 15.36 -3.42 15.85
C LEU A 210 14.31 -2.36 15.44
N ALA A 211 14.63 -1.50 14.48
CA ALA A 211 13.67 -0.54 13.98
C ALA A 211 12.47 -1.22 13.29
N LEU A 212 12.70 -2.25 12.47
CA LEU A 212 11.62 -3.01 11.81
C LEU A 212 10.67 -3.66 12.81
N SER A 213 11.16 -4.23 13.91
CA SER A 213 10.33 -4.86 14.94
C SER A 213 9.36 -3.89 15.63
N THR A 214 9.66 -2.61 15.56
CA THR A 214 8.85 -1.54 16.20
C THR A 214 8.05 -0.71 15.22
N LEU A 215 8.19 -0.93 13.91
CA LEU A 215 7.37 -0.26 12.90
C LEU A 215 5.93 -0.75 12.99
N ARG A 216 5.02 0.14 12.64
CA ARG A 216 3.58 -0.13 12.52
C ARG A 216 3.14 0.01 11.07
N PRO A 217 2.17 -0.79 10.61
CA PRO A 217 1.57 -0.58 9.31
C PRO A 217 1.05 0.85 9.15
N VAL A 218 1.09 1.34 7.92
CA VAL A 218 0.50 2.64 7.59
C VAL A 218 -1.01 2.56 7.75
N ALA A 219 -1.61 3.55 8.42
CA ALA A 219 -3.05 3.60 8.64
C ALA A 219 -3.83 3.39 7.33
N GLY A 220 -4.83 2.52 7.35
CA GLY A 220 -5.67 2.21 6.20
C GLY A 220 -5.00 1.38 5.09
N ARG A 221 -3.89 0.72 5.38
CA ARG A 221 -3.22 -0.24 4.48
C ARG A 221 -3.03 -1.57 5.20
N PHE A 222 -3.91 -2.52 4.94
CA PHE A 222 -4.00 -3.80 5.65
C PHE A 222 -3.95 -3.60 7.18
N ASP A 223 -4.69 -2.60 7.66
CA ASP A 223 -4.64 -2.13 9.04
C ASP A 223 -5.63 -2.94 9.89
N SER A 224 -5.11 -3.81 10.73
CA SER A 224 -5.90 -4.80 11.47
C SER A 224 -6.29 -4.33 12.86
N LEU A 225 -7.51 -4.67 13.26
CA LEU A 225 -8.05 -4.50 14.62
C LEU A 225 -8.65 -5.82 15.09
N ARG A 226 -8.35 -6.20 16.33
CA ARG A 226 -8.91 -7.43 16.94
C ARG A 226 -10.19 -7.11 17.70
N SER A 227 -11.28 -7.80 17.37
CA SER A 227 -12.52 -7.72 18.12
C SER A 227 -12.45 -8.53 19.42
N PRO A 228 -13.08 -8.07 20.51
CA PRO A 228 -13.27 -8.87 21.73
C PRO A 228 -13.94 -10.23 21.47
N LYS A 229 -14.79 -10.33 20.47
CA LYS A 229 -15.43 -11.59 20.04
C LYS A 229 -14.51 -12.57 19.30
N GLY A 230 -13.26 -12.16 19.02
CA GLY A 230 -12.24 -13.05 18.45
C GLY A 230 -12.17 -13.11 16.93
N TYR A 231 -12.90 -12.25 16.18
CA TYR A 231 -12.66 -12.01 14.76
C TYR A 231 -11.67 -10.86 14.55
N THR A 232 -11.16 -10.71 13.32
CA THR A 232 -10.26 -9.60 12.95
C THR A 232 -10.95 -8.71 11.95
N ALA A 233 -10.94 -7.40 12.17
CA ALA A 233 -11.31 -6.42 11.15
C ALA A 233 -10.06 -5.86 10.49
N ILE A 234 -10.10 -5.71 9.15
CA ILE A 234 -9.03 -5.14 8.34
C ILE A 234 -9.58 -3.94 7.58
N VAL A 235 -8.93 -2.79 7.71
CA VAL A 235 -9.24 -1.59 6.93
C VAL A 235 -8.19 -1.42 5.85
N ASP A 236 -8.62 -1.34 4.59
CA ASP A 236 -7.72 -1.19 3.45
C ASP A 236 -8.23 -0.19 2.40
N TYR A 237 -7.30 0.44 1.71
CA TYR A 237 -7.58 1.41 0.64
C TYR A 237 -7.89 0.74 -0.72
N ALA A 238 -8.08 -0.56 -0.78
CA ALA A 238 -8.39 -1.30 -2.00
C ALA A 238 -9.70 -0.79 -2.65
N HIS A 239 -9.57 -0.01 -3.70
CA HIS A 239 -10.66 0.65 -4.44
C HIS A 239 -10.63 0.35 -5.94
N THR A 240 -9.90 -0.69 -6.35
CA THR A 240 -9.84 -1.26 -7.70
C THR A 240 -10.01 -2.78 -7.62
N PRO A 241 -10.44 -3.44 -8.71
CA PRO A 241 -10.56 -4.91 -8.73
C PRO A 241 -9.27 -5.62 -8.34
N ASP A 242 -8.13 -5.24 -8.94
CA ASP A 242 -6.81 -5.83 -8.69
C ASP A 242 -6.36 -5.62 -7.23
N ALA A 243 -6.64 -4.44 -6.65
CA ALA A 243 -6.32 -4.17 -5.25
C ALA A 243 -7.17 -5.03 -4.30
N LEU A 244 -8.47 -5.23 -4.60
CA LEU A 244 -9.34 -6.13 -3.85
C LEU A 244 -8.87 -7.58 -3.97
N GLU A 245 -8.50 -8.04 -5.16
CA GLU A 245 -7.94 -9.37 -5.36
C GLU A 245 -6.70 -9.58 -4.48
N ASN A 246 -5.77 -8.63 -4.48
CA ASN A 246 -4.53 -8.72 -3.71
C ASN A 246 -4.77 -8.76 -2.20
N VAL A 247 -5.63 -7.89 -1.67
CA VAL A 247 -5.91 -7.87 -0.23
C VAL A 247 -6.68 -9.11 0.21
N LEU A 248 -7.63 -9.60 -0.58
CA LEU A 248 -8.38 -10.82 -0.29
C LEU A 248 -7.50 -12.07 -0.36
N ASN A 249 -6.60 -12.17 -1.35
CA ASN A 249 -5.60 -13.25 -1.42
C ASN A 249 -4.71 -13.26 -0.17
N ALA A 250 -4.23 -12.10 0.28
CA ALA A 250 -3.42 -12.00 1.49
C ALA A 250 -4.21 -12.44 2.75
N ILE A 251 -5.49 -12.08 2.83
CA ILE A 251 -6.37 -12.53 3.93
C ILE A 251 -6.51 -14.06 3.91
N HIS A 252 -6.73 -14.66 2.73
CA HIS A 252 -6.84 -16.11 2.61
C HIS A 252 -5.55 -16.85 2.94
N GLU A 253 -4.38 -16.31 2.56
CA GLU A 253 -3.09 -16.86 2.95
C GLU A 253 -2.95 -16.95 4.48
N VAL A 254 -3.31 -15.87 5.19
CA VAL A 254 -3.22 -15.81 6.67
C VAL A 254 -4.29 -16.69 7.34
N LEU A 255 -5.53 -16.68 6.82
CA LEU A 255 -6.61 -17.52 7.33
C LEU A 255 -6.31 -19.00 7.22
N ASN A 256 -5.59 -19.39 6.16
CA ASN A 256 -5.25 -20.79 5.89
C ASN A 256 -6.45 -21.75 6.05
N GLY A 257 -7.61 -21.35 5.54
CA GLY A 257 -8.87 -22.08 5.62
C GLY A 257 -9.57 -22.09 6.99
N LYS A 258 -9.11 -21.28 7.96
CA LYS A 258 -9.64 -21.27 9.34
C LYS A 258 -10.52 -20.06 9.62
N GLY A 259 -11.63 -19.92 8.96
CA GLY A 259 -12.56 -18.79 9.16
C GLY A 259 -13.19 -18.35 7.85
N LYS A 260 -14.11 -17.40 7.92
CA LYS A 260 -14.82 -16.83 6.79
C LYS A 260 -14.37 -15.39 6.52
N VAL A 261 -14.54 -14.95 5.29
CA VAL A 261 -14.29 -13.57 4.87
C VAL A 261 -15.61 -12.86 4.62
N ILE A 262 -15.80 -11.74 5.31
CA ILE A 262 -16.95 -10.83 5.14
C ILE A 262 -16.38 -9.51 4.63
N THR A 263 -16.74 -9.12 3.40
CA THR A 263 -16.20 -7.91 2.78
C THR A 263 -17.24 -6.80 2.70
N VAL A 264 -16.91 -5.64 3.24
CA VAL A 264 -17.64 -4.38 3.07
C VAL A 264 -16.92 -3.58 2.00
N VAL A 265 -17.60 -3.25 0.90
CA VAL A 265 -16.99 -2.56 -0.24
C VAL A 265 -17.93 -1.58 -0.89
N GLY A 266 -17.42 -0.42 -1.27
CA GLY A 266 -18.12 0.59 -2.05
C GLY A 266 -17.26 1.11 -3.20
N ALA A 267 -17.87 1.88 -4.08
CA ALA A 267 -17.17 2.56 -5.16
C ALA A 267 -17.41 4.08 -5.14
N GLY A 268 -16.40 4.85 -5.56
CA GLY A 268 -16.53 6.31 -5.61
C GLY A 268 -17.39 6.80 -6.78
N GLY A 269 -18.18 7.82 -6.53
CA GLY A 269 -18.90 8.59 -7.55
C GLY A 269 -17.97 9.47 -8.38
N ASN A 270 -18.41 9.90 -9.57
CA ASN A 270 -17.63 10.70 -10.53
C ASN A 270 -16.24 10.12 -10.84
N ARG A 271 -16.16 8.81 -10.93
CA ARG A 271 -14.99 7.99 -11.26
C ARG A 271 -15.36 6.96 -12.32
N ASP A 272 -14.38 6.18 -12.73
CA ASP A 272 -14.57 5.10 -13.71
C ASP A 272 -15.71 4.14 -13.27
N LYS A 273 -16.83 4.19 -14.01
CA LYS A 273 -17.98 3.33 -13.76
C LYS A 273 -17.72 1.87 -14.15
N GLY A 274 -16.81 1.64 -15.13
CA GLY A 274 -16.49 0.30 -15.62
C GLY A 274 -15.87 -0.60 -14.55
N LYS A 275 -15.20 -0.04 -13.55
CA LYS A 275 -14.63 -0.83 -12.45
C LYS A 275 -15.67 -1.30 -11.41
N ARG A 276 -16.85 -0.64 -11.30
CA ARG A 276 -17.86 -0.91 -10.27
C ARG A 276 -18.33 -2.38 -10.29
N PRO A 277 -18.81 -2.92 -11.44
CA PRO A 277 -19.21 -4.31 -11.51
C PRO A 277 -18.06 -5.30 -11.28
N LEU A 278 -16.85 -4.96 -11.71
CA LEU A 278 -15.67 -5.81 -11.53
C LEU A 278 -15.25 -5.90 -10.06
N MET A 279 -15.33 -4.79 -9.32
CA MET A 279 -15.08 -4.78 -7.87
C MET A 279 -16.06 -5.67 -7.11
N ALA A 280 -17.36 -5.62 -7.46
CA ALA A 280 -18.36 -6.48 -6.84
C ALA A 280 -18.13 -7.96 -7.17
N GLN A 281 -17.75 -8.27 -8.42
CA GLN A 281 -17.39 -9.62 -8.84
C GLN A 281 -16.22 -10.18 -8.06
N GLU A 282 -15.14 -9.42 -7.91
CA GLU A 282 -13.94 -9.86 -7.21
C GLU A 282 -14.22 -10.05 -5.72
N ALA A 283 -14.93 -9.11 -5.07
CA ALA A 283 -15.36 -9.26 -3.69
C ALA A 283 -16.22 -10.53 -3.50
N ALA A 284 -17.21 -10.77 -4.36
CA ALA A 284 -18.09 -11.92 -4.24
C ALA A 284 -17.40 -13.26 -4.55
N LYS A 285 -16.42 -13.27 -5.44
CA LYS A 285 -15.63 -14.46 -5.78
C LYS A 285 -14.83 -14.96 -4.57
N GLN A 286 -14.24 -14.05 -3.81
CA GLN A 286 -13.30 -14.36 -2.74
C GLN A 286 -13.87 -14.22 -1.32
N SER A 287 -15.13 -13.84 -1.16
CA SER A 287 -15.74 -13.68 0.16
C SER A 287 -16.91 -14.64 0.39
N ASP A 288 -17.14 -15.02 1.64
CA ASP A 288 -18.31 -15.79 2.07
C ASP A 288 -19.56 -14.91 2.12
N LYS A 289 -19.40 -13.64 2.47
CA LYS A 289 -20.42 -12.60 2.47
C LYS A 289 -19.84 -11.29 1.96
N VAL A 290 -20.66 -10.53 1.23
CA VAL A 290 -20.31 -9.19 0.77
C VAL A 290 -21.39 -8.21 1.14
N ILE A 291 -21.01 -7.06 1.65
CA ILE A 291 -21.90 -5.93 1.89
C ILE A 291 -21.47 -4.80 0.97
N ILE A 292 -22.29 -4.52 -0.04
CA ILE A 292 -22.06 -3.39 -0.95
C ILE A 292 -22.67 -2.14 -0.32
N THR A 293 -21.86 -1.07 -0.21
CA THR A 293 -22.23 0.14 0.49
C THR A 293 -21.75 1.41 -0.24
N SER A 294 -22.11 2.58 0.29
CA SER A 294 -21.58 3.86 -0.18
C SER A 294 -20.12 4.04 0.22
N ASP A 295 -19.35 4.64 -0.66
CA ASP A 295 -18.01 5.16 -0.40
C ASP A 295 -18.06 6.70 -0.38
N ASN A 296 -17.44 7.39 -1.32
CA ASN A 296 -17.58 8.83 -1.59
C ASN A 296 -18.53 9.02 -2.79
N PRO A 297 -19.83 9.19 -2.62
CA PRO A 297 -20.77 9.29 -3.75
C PRO A 297 -20.56 10.57 -4.57
N ARG A 298 -19.96 11.60 -3.99
CA ARG A 298 -19.74 12.92 -4.59
C ARG A 298 -21.05 13.50 -5.12
N PHE A 299 -21.22 13.63 -6.44
CA PHE A 299 -22.42 14.18 -7.05
C PHE A 299 -23.36 13.11 -7.63
N GLU A 300 -23.06 11.83 -7.47
CA GLU A 300 -23.94 10.73 -7.84
C GLU A 300 -24.78 10.27 -6.65
N GLU A 301 -25.95 9.69 -6.93
CA GLU A 301 -26.77 9.09 -5.88
C GLU A 301 -26.15 7.75 -5.43
N PRO A 302 -25.99 7.52 -4.11
CA PRO A 302 -25.37 6.30 -3.59
C PRO A 302 -26.00 5.01 -4.13
N GLN A 303 -27.33 4.99 -4.28
CA GLN A 303 -28.05 3.81 -4.76
C GLN A 303 -27.72 3.47 -6.22
N ASP A 304 -27.47 4.47 -7.05
CA ASP A 304 -27.09 4.23 -8.47
C ASP A 304 -25.73 3.57 -8.56
N ILE A 305 -24.78 4.01 -7.72
CA ILE A 305 -23.45 3.40 -7.63
C ILE A 305 -23.55 1.95 -7.16
N ILE A 306 -24.37 1.69 -6.14
CA ILE A 306 -24.63 0.34 -5.63
C ILE A 306 -25.25 -0.54 -6.73
N ASN A 307 -26.22 -0.01 -7.49
CA ASN A 307 -26.87 -0.73 -8.59
C ASN A 307 -25.86 -1.07 -9.70
N ASP A 308 -24.96 -0.17 -10.05
CA ASP A 308 -23.86 -0.44 -11.01
C ASP A 308 -22.94 -1.58 -10.54
N MET A 309 -22.65 -1.64 -9.23
CA MET A 309 -21.88 -2.74 -8.64
C MET A 309 -22.64 -4.06 -8.70
N LEU A 310 -23.93 -4.06 -8.31
CA LEU A 310 -24.79 -5.25 -8.31
C LEU A 310 -24.98 -5.82 -9.72
N ALA A 311 -25.02 -4.96 -10.74
CA ALA A 311 -25.18 -5.37 -12.14
C ALA A 311 -24.03 -6.31 -12.64
N GLY A 312 -22.90 -6.32 -11.95
CA GLY A 312 -21.78 -7.22 -12.26
C GLY A 312 -21.95 -8.64 -11.73
N LEU A 313 -22.95 -8.90 -10.89
CA LEU A 313 -23.08 -10.16 -10.16
C LEU A 313 -23.98 -11.16 -10.91
N ASN A 314 -23.54 -12.41 -10.96
CA ASN A 314 -24.38 -13.52 -11.40
C ASN A 314 -25.31 -13.99 -10.27
N LYS A 315 -26.28 -14.88 -10.59
CA LYS A 315 -27.28 -15.37 -9.63
C LYS A 315 -26.67 -16.09 -8.41
N GLU A 316 -25.54 -16.76 -8.59
CA GLU A 316 -24.85 -17.47 -7.51
C GLU A 316 -24.22 -16.49 -6.55
N ASN A 317 -23.45 -15.53 -7.07
CA ASN A 317 -22.77 -14.52 -6.28
C ASN A 317 -23.77 -13.58 -5.55
N MET A 318 -24.90 -13.29 -6.17
CA MET A 318 -25.95 -12.46 -5.57
C MET A 318 -26.49 -13.04 -4.23
N ARG A 319 -26.44 -14.37 -4.04
CA ARG A 319 -26.87 -15.01 -2.77
C ARG A 319 -25.97 -14.68 -1.59
N LYS A 320 -24.74 -14.24 -1.84
CA LYS A 320 -23.76 -13.87 -0.82
C LYS A 320 -23.80 -12.36 -0.51
N VAL A 321 -24.54 -11.57 -1.27
CA VAL A 321 -24.45 -10.11 -1.29
C VAL A 321 -25.66 -9.48 -0.60
N ILE A 322 -25.38 -8.49 0.24
CA ILE A 322 -26.35 -7.58 0.86
C ILE A 322 -25.98 -6.17 0.41
N SER A 323 -26.95 -5.30 0.19
CA SER A 323 -26.68 -3.87 -0.09
C SER A 323 -27.23 -3.02 1.06
N ILE A 324 -26.40 -2.16 1.60
CA ILE A 324 -26.71 -1.22 2.68
C ILE A 324 -26.06 0.12 2.34
N ALA A 325 -26.85 1.12 1.99
CA ALA A 325 -26.33 2.40 1.55
C ALA A 325 -25.54 3.15 2.65
N ASP A 326 -26.02 3.09 3.91
CA ASP A 326 -25.30 3.65 5.05
C ASP A 326 -24.07 2.80 5.38
N ARG A 327 -22.88 3.40 5.22
CA ARG A 327 -21.62 2.70 5.42
C ARG A 327 -21.37 2.29 6.87
N LYS A 328 -21.84 3.09 7.84
CA LYS A 328 -21.73 2.75 9.27
C LYS A 328 -22.56 1.50 9.59
N GLU A 329 -23.78 1.44 9.09
CA GLU A 329 -24.66 0.28 9.28
C GLU A 329 -24.17 -0.93 8.48
N ALA A 330 -23.53 -0.73 7.33
CA ALA A 330 -22.89 -1.80 6.58
C ALA A 330 -21.73 -2.45 7.38
N ILE A 331 -20.87 -1.65 7.97
CA ILE A 331 -19.77 -2.11 8.83
C ILE A 331 -20.32 -2.82 10.06
N ARG A 332 -21.33 -2.23 10.73
CA ARG A 332 -22.00 -2.85 11.89
C ARG A 332 -22.59 -4.22 11.54
N THR A 333 -23.27 -4.31 10.41
CA THR A 333 -23.84 -5.58 9.93
C THR A 333 -22.75 -6.63 9.68
N ALA A 334 -21.63 -6.25 9.08
CA ALA A 334 -20.50 -7.16 8.87
C ALA A 334 -19.97 -7.69 10.21
N CYS A 335 -19.77 -6.81 11.20
CA CYS A 335 -19.32 -7.19 12.54
C CYS A 335 -20.33 -8.10 13.26
N MET A 336 -21.63 -7.86 13.11
CA MET A 336 -22.67 -8.73 13.67
C MET A 336 -22.70 -10.13 13.05
N LEU A 337 -22.34 -10.28 11.78
CA LEU A 337 -22.29 -11.56 11.07
C LEU A 337 -21.03 -12.35 11.37
N ALA A 338 -19.96 -11.68 11.82
CA ALA A 338 -18.67 -12.29 12.06
C ALA A 338 -18.64 -13.14 13.33
N GLN A 339 -17.94 -14.25 13.25
CA GLN A 339 -17.69 -15.17 14.36
C GLN A 339 -16.18 -15.20 14.69
N ALA A 340 -15.83 -15.82 15.81
CA ALA A 340 -14.40 -16.00 16.17
C ALA A 340 -13.62 -16.65 15.03
N LYS A 341 -12.44 -16.07 14.71
CA LYS A 341 -11.54 -16.44 13.62
C LYS A 341 -11.95 -15.94 12.23
N ASP A 342 -13.14 -15.33 12.07
CA ASP A 342 -13.50 -14.71 10.80
C ASP A 342 -12.71 -13.41 10.56
N VAL A 343 -12.75 -12.94 9.32
CA VAL A 343 -12.18 -11.65 8.93
C VAL A 343 -13.25 -10.76 8.32
N VAL A 344 -13.36 -9.54 8.82
CA VAL A 344 -14.16 -8.47 8.23
C VAL A 344 -13.21 -7.53 7.49
N LEU A 345 -13.26 -7.53 6.15
CA LEU A 345 -12.54 -6.56 5.33
C LEU A 345 -13.43 -5.35 5.08
N VAL A 346 -12.97 -4.16 5.47
CA VAL A 346 -13.60 -2.87 5.13
C VAL A 346 -12.71 -2.19 4.10
N ALA A 347 -13.12 -2.26 2.83
CA ALA A 347 -12.33 -1.82 1.69
C ALA A 347 -12.83 -0.50 1.08
N GLY A 348 -11.90 0.25 0.49
CA GLY A 348 -12.14 1.44 -0.32
C GLY A 348 -11.54 2.72 0.26
N LYS A 349 -11.89 3.07 1.50
CA LYS A 349 -11.50 4.35 2.12
C LYS A 349 -10.12 4.32 2.77
N GLY A 350 -9.74 3.18 3.36
CA GLY A 350 -8.44 3.05 4.03
C GLY A 350 -8.21 4.13 5.10
N HIS A 351 -7.30 5.06 4.82
CA HIS A 351 -6.94 6.17 5.72
C HIS A 351 -7.83 7.42 5.58
N GLU A 352 -8.79 7.43 4.64
CA GLU A 352 -9.70 8.57 4.48
C GLU A 352 -10.61 8.71 5.70
N ASN A 353 -10.59 9.87 6.32
CA ASN A 353 -11.41 10.20 7.49
C ASN A 353 -12.64 11.07 7.14
N TYR A 354 -13.11 10.99 5.90
CA TYR A 354 -14.27 11.73 5.43
C TYR A 354 -15.09 10.92 4.43
N GLN A 355 -16.35 11.26 4.31
CA GLN A 355 -17.23 10.89 3.20
C GLN A 355 -17.65 12.15 2.44
N GLU A 356 -17.38 12.19 1.13
CA GLU A 356 -17.72 13.33 0.28
C GLU A 356 -19.10 13.13 -0.37
N ILE A 357 -20.04 14.01 0.00
CA ILE A 357 -21.42 14.02 -0.51
C ILE A 357 -21.73 15.42 -1.06
N LYS A 358 -22.09 15.52 -2.34
CA LYS A 358 -22.42 16.78 -3.04
C LYS A 358 -21.35 17.87 -2.84
N GLY A 359 -20.06 17.46 -2.88
CA GLY A 359 -18.91 18.36 -2.72
C GLY A 359 -18.59 18.74 -1.27
N VAL A 360 -19.34 18.26 -0.28
CA VAL A 360 -19.09 18.50 1.14
C VAL A 360 -18.44 17.26 1.76
N LYS A 361 -17.34 17.45 2.47
CA LYS A 361 -16.65 16.40 3.23
C LYS A 361 -17.23 16.32 4.64
N HIS A 362 -17.89 15.22 4.94
CA HIS A 362 -18.38 14.89 6.28
C HIS A 362 -17.37 13.97 6.96
N HIS A 363 -17.11 14.17 8.25
CA HIS A 363 -16.23 13.28 8.99
C HIS A 363 -16.77 11.85 8.99
N PHE A 364 -15.92 10.89 8.58
CA PHE A 364 -16.25 9.47 8.57
C PHE A 364 -14.94 8.65 8.46
N ASP A 365 -14.63 7.91 9.50
CA ASP A 365 -13.45 7.04 9.56
C ASP A 365 -13.86 5.60 9.87
N ASP A 366 -13.52 4.67 8.96
CA ASP A 366 -13.85 3.25 9.10
C ASP A 366 -13.29 2.64 10.40
N LYS A 367 -12.10 3.07 10.84
CA LYS A 367 -11.49 2.58 12.10
C LYS A 367 -12.17 3.10 13.34
N GLU A 368 -12.61 4.35 13.34
CA GLU A 368 -13.40 4.90 14.45
C GLU A 368 -14.71 4.13 14.60
N VAL A 369 -15.40 3.87 13.49
CA VAL A 369 -16.63 3.06 13.49
C VAL A 369 -16.38 1.66 14.06
N LEU A 370 -15.30 0.99 13.65
CA LEU A 370 -14.93 -0.33 14.17
C LEU A 370 -14.62 -0.29 15.67
N ARG A 371 -13.85 0.71 16.13
CA ARG A 371 -13.53 0.88 17.56
C ARG A 371 -14.79 1.10 18.42
N ASP A 372 -15.70 1.93 17.92
CA ASP A 372 -16.98 2.16 18.59
C ASP A 372 -17.80 0.87 18.71
N ILE A 373 -17.82 0.03 17.66
CA ILE A 373 -18.48 -1.27 17.68
C ILE A 373 -17.81 -2.18 18.70
N PHE A 374 -16.48 -2.29 18.67
CA PHE A 374 -15.71 -3.17 19.58
C PHE A 374 -15.81 -2.77 21.04
N ALA A 375 -15.94 -1.47 21.32
CA ALA A 375 -16.17 -0.97 22.68
C ALA A 375 -17.53 -1.38 23.26
N ASN A 376 -18.48 -1.78 22.39
CA ASN A 376 -19.84 -2.19 22.76
C ASN A 376 -20.09 -3.70 22.58
N GLU A 377 -19.08 -4.48 22.22
CA GLU A 377 -19.13 -5.94 22.11
C GLU A 377 -18.82 -6.64 23.43
#